data_cbcc24ed6a0fd077505b64a10f5e8e1e
#
_entry.id   cbcc24ed6a0fd077505b64a10f5e8e1e
#
_cell.length_a   1.000
_cell.length_b   1.000
_cell.length_c   1.000
_cell.angle_alpha   90.00
_cell.angle_beta   90.00
_cell.angle_gamma   90.00
#
_symmetry.space_group_name_H-M   'P 1'
#
loop_
_entity.id
_entity.type
_entity.pdbx_description
1 polymer ?
#
loop_
_entity_poly.entity_id
_entity_poly.type
_entity_poly.pdbx_seq_one_letter_code
_entity_poly.pdbx_strand_id
1 'polypeptide(L)'
;MRATLRPAGRPFRGLGRPGPGRVAAGSLAIMFVLELTYTAPVERVDALLDAHVEWLDAQYAEGVFLASGRKNPRDGGVILAAGVDRAEIERIAAADPFSVEGVCAYRITEFYATKTADGIAAYREELPA
;
A
#
# COMPACT_ATOMS: atom_id res chain seq x y z
N MET A 1 20.65 3.50 -7.55
CA MET A 1 20.12 3.90 -7.63
C MET A 1 19.75 4.68 -7.61
N ARG A 2 19.82 5.13 -7.78
CA ARG A 2 19.37 5.91 -7.68
C ARG A 2 18.46 6.26 -8.10
N ALA A 3 18.20 6.02 -7.91
CA ALA A 3 17.22 6.24 -8.11
C ALA A 3 16.84 7.27 -8.59
N THR A 4 17.02 7.32 -9.35
CA THR A 4 16.76 8.26 -9.67
C THR A 4 15.64 8.84 -9.31
N LEU A 5 15.76 9.70 -8.70
CA LEU A 5 14.71 10.22 -8.13
C LEU A 5 14.03 10.98 -9.08
N ARG A 6 12.85 10.97 -9.10
CA ARG A 6 12.12 11.70 -9.88
C ARG A 6 11.82 12.95 -9.31
N PRO A 7 11.44 13.95 -10.03
CA PRO A 7 11.04 15.20 -9.49
C PRO A 7 9.95 14.99 -8.52
N ALA A 8 10.09 15.64 -7.43
CA ALA A 8 9.20 15.40 -6.34
C ALA A 8 7.76 15.64 -6.66
N GLY A 9 7.44 16.58 -7.40
CA GLY A 9 6.04 16.87 -7.61
C GLY A 9 5.33 15.93 -8.51
N ARG A 10 6.07 15.20 -9.33
CA ARG A 10 5.37 14.37 -10.24
C ARG A 10 4.77 13.16 -9.65
N PRO A 11 5.48 12.44 -8.79
CA PRO A 11 4.94 11.23 -8.26
C PRO A 11 3.66 11.42 -7.47
N PHE A 12 3.47 12.59 -6.93
CA PHE A 12 2.33 12.78 -6.07
C PHE A 12 1.15 13.47 -6.74
N ARG A 13 1.22 13.69 -8.06
CA ARG A 13 0.17 14.33 -8.68
C ARG A 13 -1.11 13.66 -8.48
N GLY A 14 -1.23 12.39 -8.65
CA GLY A 14 -2.47 11.69 -8.46
C GLY A 14 -2.81 11.43 -7.02
N LEU A 15 -1.85 11.64 -6.13
CA LEU A 15 -2.10 11.36 -4.73
C LEU A 15 -2.62 12.55 -3.97
N GLY A 16 -2.63 13.70 -4.55
CA GLY A 16 -3.07 14.91 -3.88
C GLY A 16 -4.49 14.84 -3.46
N ARG A 17 -5.27 13.95 -3.99
CA ARG A 17 -6.59 13.83 -3.60
C ARG A 17 -7.04 12.45 -3.68
N PRO A 18 -7.64 11.92 -2.68
CA PRO A 18 -8.29 10.65 -2.73
C PRO A 18 -9.38 10.68 -3.77
N GLY A 19 -9.60 9.58 -4.41
CA GLY A 19 -10.66 9.51 -5.38
C GLY A 19 -12.00 9.69 -4.74
N PRO A 20 -12.96 10.19 -5.49
CA PRO A 20 -14.30 10.36 -4.96
C PRO A 20 -14.85 9.00 -4.51
N GLY A 21 -15.47 8.98 -3.38
CA GLY A 21 -16.08 7.78 -2.89
C GLY A 21 -15.16 6.83 -2.19
N ARG A 22 -13.87 7.13 -2.19
CA ARG A 22 -12.97 6.24 -1.52
C ARG A 22 -13.03 6.37 -0.04
N VAL A 23 -13.17 7.56 0.47
CA VAL A 23 -13.32 7.78 1.88
C VAL A 23 -14.69 8.38 2.06
N ALA A 24 -15.52 7.73 2.84
CA ALA A 24 -16.88 8.20 3.04
C ALA A 24 -16.87 9.52 3.76
N ALA A 25 -17.83 10.36 3.45
CA ALA A 25 -17.95 11.64 4.11
C ALA A 25 -18.12 11.41 5.61
N GLY A 26 -17.35 12.11 6.39
CA GLY A 26 -17.39 11.96 7.83
C GLY A 26 -16.54 10.87 8.40
N SER A 27 -15.96 10.04 7.56
CA SER A 27 -15.05 9.01 8.01
C SER A 27 -13.68 9.59 8.22
N LEU A 28 -12.95 9.08 9.22
CA LEU A 28 -11.58 9.45 9.39
C LEU A 28 -10.75 8.77 8.31
N ALA A 29 -9.81 9.50 7.77
CA ALA A 29 -8.88 8.92 6.81
C ALA A 29 -7.93 8.00 7.57
N ILE A 30 -7.68 6.83 7.00
CA ILE A 30 -6.85 5.81 7.62
C ILE A 30 -5.73 5.48 6.67
N MET A 31 -4.53 5.32 7.21
CA MET A 31 -3.43 4.78 6.44
C MET A 31 -3.14 3.38 6.94
N PHE A 32 -2.57 2.58 6.06
CA PHE A 32 -2.25 1.20 6.38
C PHE A 32 -0.81 0.89 6.04
N VAL A 33 -0.17 0.14 6.90
CA VAL A 33 1.10 -0.49 6.58
C VAL A 33 0.81 -1.98 6.45
N LEU A 34 1.07 -2.51 5.27
CA LEU A 34 0.88 -3.93 5.01
C LEU A 34 2.24 -4.57 5.01
N GLU A 35 2.46 -5.49 5.93
CA GLU A 35 3.73 -6.20 5.98
C GLU A 35 3.52 -7.62 5.50
N LEU A 36 4.28 -8.02 4.50
CA LEU A 36 4.22 -9.34 3.92
C LEU A 36 5.43 -10.12 4.38
N THR A 37 5.22 -11.34 4.84
CA THR A 37 6.32 -12.22 5.21
C THR A 37 6.18 -13.50 4.40
N TYR A 38 7.25 -13.91 3.73
CA TYR A 38 7.20 -15.12 2.92
C TYR A 38 7.05 -16.34 3.82
N THR A 39 6.18 -17.24 3.40
CA THR A 39 5.92 -18.49 4.12
C THR A 39 6.23 -19.71 3.26
N ALA A 40 6.92 -19.50 2.14
CA ALA A 40 7.30 -20.54 1.21
C ALA A 40 8.69 -20.23 0.67
N PRO A 41 9.35 -21.20 0.06
CA PRO A 41 10.68 -20.94 -0.50
C PRO A 41 10.63 -19.85 -1.54
N VAL A 42 11.71 -19.08 -1.63
CA VAL A 42 11.76 -17.92 -2.50
C VAL A 42 11.51 -18.30 -3.96
N GLU A 43 11.83 -19.50 -4.35
CA GLU A 43 11.56 -19.95 -5.72
C GLU A 43 10.08 -19.95 -6.03
N ARG A 44 9.26 -20.34 -5.06
CA ARG A 44 7.80 -20.30 -5.25
C ARG A 44 7.28 -18.87 -5.28
N VAL A 45 7.89 -18.00 -4.49
CA VAL A 45 7.53 -16.58 -4.51
C VAL A 45 7.88 -15.99 -5.87
N ASP A 46 9.08 -16.26 -6.35
CA ASP A 46 9.52 -15.71 -7.63
C ASP A 46 8.65 -16.18 -8.79
N ALA A 47 8.14 -17.38 -8.71
CA ALA A 47 7.26 -17.88 -9.77
C ALA A 47 5.96 -17.08 -9.87
N LEU A 48 5.57 -16.38 -8.83
CA LEU A 48 4.35 -15.58 -8.80
C LEU A 48 4.62 -14.10 -8.91
N LEU A 49 5.88 -13.71 -9.08
CA LEU A 49 6.25 -12.32 -8.99
C LEU A 49 5.58 -11.44 -10.04
N ASP A 50 5.52 -11.91 -11.28
CA ASP A 50 4.89 -11.11 -12.33
C ASP A 50 3.42 -10.85 -12.03
N ALA A 51 2.71 -11.86 -11.56
CA ALA A 51 1.30 -11.69 -11.20
C ALA A 51 1.15 -10.75 -10.02
N HIS A 52 2.06 -10.85 -9.05
CA HIS A 52 2.04 -9.96 -7.89
C HIS A 52 2.27 -8.51 -8.32
N VAL A 53 3.19 -8.28 -9.25
CA VAL A 53 3.47 -6.93 -9.75
C VAL A 53 2.25 -6.37 -10.48
N GLU A 54 1.55 -7.18 -11.24
CA GLU A 54 0.32 -6.72 -11.88
C GLU A 54 -0.73 -6.31 -10.86
N TRP A 55 -0.85 -7.07 -9.79
CA TRP A 55 -1.76 -6.72 -8.71
C TRP A 55 -1.35 -5.40 -8.04
N LEU A 56 -0.04 -5.21 -7.80
CA LEU A 56 0.46 -3.95 -7.26
C LEU A 56 0.11 -2.78 -8.17
N ASP A 57 0.39 -2.94 -9.45
CA ASP A 57 0.17 -1.86 -10.41
C ASP A 57 -1.30 -1.44 -10.46
N ALA A 58 -2.21 -2.40 -10.35
CA ALA A 58 -3.62 -2.09 -10.34
C ALA A 58 -3.98 -1.21 -9.13
N GLN A 59 -3.39 -1.49 -7.98
CA GLN A 59 -3.70 -0.71 -6.78
C GLN A 59 -3.03 0.66 -6.81
N TYR A 60 -1.88 0.78 -7.45
CA TYR A 60 -1.29 2.09 -7.68
C TYR A 60 -2.17 2.91 -8.62
N ALA A 61 -2.70 2.28 -9.66
CA ALA A 61 -3.58 2.98 -10.61
C ALA A 61 -4.85 3.48 -9.94
N GLU A 62 -5.33 2.75 -8.94
CA GLU A 62 -6.52 3.16 -8.19
C GLU A 62 -6.21 4.19 -7.12
N GLY A 63 -4.94 4.50 -6.90
CA GLY A 63 -4.56 5.47 -5.88
C GLY A 63 -4.57 4.93 -4.46
N VAL A 64 -4.64 3.60 -4.30
CA VAL A 64 -4.68 2.99 -2.98
C VAL A 64 -3.29 2.78 -2.42
N PHE A 65 -2.35 2.31 -3.25
CA PHE A 65 -0.97 2.09 -2.78
C PHE A 65 -0.13 3.33 -3.06
N LEU A 66 0.67 3.73 -2.08
CA LEU A 66 1.50 4.92 -2.15
C LEU A 66 2.97 4.58 -2.30
N ALA A 67 3.41 3.49 -1.74
CA ALA A 67 4.80 3.04 -1.81
C ALA A 67 4.84 1.57 -1.46
N SER A 68 5.80 0.86 -2.01
CA SER A 68 5.99 -0.54 -1.66
C SER A 68 7.40 -0.96 -2.01
N GLY A 69 7.88 -2.03 -1.41
CA GLY A 69 9.19 -2.55 -1.69
C GLY A 69 9.46 -3.81 -0.91
N ARG A 70 10.58 -4.48 -1.25
CA ARG A 70 10.93 -5.70 -0.54
C ARG A 70 11.70 -5.35 0.73
N LYS A 71 11.55 -6.19 1.71
CA LYS A 71 12.28 -6.01 2.96
C LYS A 71 13.76 -6.34 2.77
N ASN A 72 14.57 -5.81 3.66
CA ASN A 72 15.99 -6.09 3.68
C ASN A 72 16.33 -6.61 5.08
N PRO A 73 16.68 -7.89 5.24
CA PRO A 73 16.86 -8.88 4.17
C PRO A 73 15.55 -9.30 3.51
N ARG A 74 15.69 -9.96 2.39
CA ARG A 74 14.52 -10.29 1.58
C ARG A 74 13.75 -11.47 2.18
N ASP A 75 12.81 -11.17 3.02
CA ASP A 75 11.91 -12.19 3.55
C ASP A 75 10.46 -11.76 3.41
N GLY A 76 10.21 -10.76 2.58
CA GLY A 76 8.87 -10.25 2.35
C GLY A 76 8.92 -8.85 1.80
N GLY A 77 7.88 -8.09 2.08
CA GLY A 77 7.76 -6.73 1.59
C GLY A 77 6.93 -5.87 2.52
N VAL A 78 6.84 -4.60 2.17
CA VAL A 78 6.02 -3.64 2.90
C VAL A 78 5.29 -2.79 1.87
N ILE A 79 4.03 -2.47 2.16
CA ILE A 79 3.22 -1.61 1.31
C ILE A 79 2.59 -0.54 2.19
N LEU A 80 2.62 0.70 1.72
CA LEU A 80 1.92 1.79 2.38
C LEU A 80 0.68 2.10 1.57
N ALA A 81 -0.48 2.13 2.21
CA ALA A 81 -1.75 2.27 1.52
C ALA A 81 -2.65 3.26 2.23
N ALA A 82 -3.60 3.84 1.51
CA ALA A 82 -4.55 4.80 2.06
C ALA A 82 -5.75 4.91 1.14
N GLY A 83 -6.76 5.64 1.60
CA GLY A 83 -7.89 5.99 0.74
C GLY A 83 -9.01 4.98 0.70
N VAL A 84 -8.92 3.94 1.49
CA VAL A 84 -9.97 2.90 1.58
C VAL A 84 -10.15 2.54 3.04
N ASP A 85 -11.22 1.83 3.37
CA ASP A 85 -11.44 1.41 4.75
C ASP A 85 -10.79 0.04 5.00
N ARG A 86 -10.88 -0.41 6.24
CA ARG A 86 -10.23 -1.66 6.65
C ARG A 86 -10.75 -2.85 5.88
N ALA A 87 -12.04 -2.93 5.67
CA ALA A 87 -12.63 -4.07 4.96
C ALA A 87 -12.12 -4.13 3.53
N GLU A 88 -11.99 -2.98 2.90
CA GLU A 88 -11.48 -2.92 1.54
C GLU A 88 -10.02 -3.33 1.46
N ILE A 89 -9.18 -2.84 2.39
CA ILE A 89 -7.77 -3.18 2.33
C ILE A 89 -7.57 -4.68 2.60
N GLU A 90 -8.42 -5.27 3.43
CA GLU A 90 -8.34 -6.71 3.64
C GLU A 90 -8.69 -7.49 2.38
N ARG A 91 -9.70 -7.04 1.65
CA ARG A 91 -10.05 -7.67 0.38
C ARG A 91 -8.92 -7.54 -0.64
N ILE A 92 -8.31 -6.36 -0.69
CA ILE A 92 -7.20 -6.12 -1.61
C ILE A 92 -6.04 -7.05 -1.29
N ALA A 93 -5.67 -7.15 -0.01
CA ALA A 93 -4.57 -8.01 0.40
C ALA A 93 -4.87 -9.48 0.11
N ALA A 94 -6.10 -9.90 0.30
CA ALA A 94 -6.49 -11.28 0.05
C ALA A 94 -6.43 -11.65 -1.44
N ALA A 95 -6.49 -10.66 -2.30
CA ALA A 95 -6.44 -10.88 -3.75
C ALA A 95 -5.03 -10.90 -4.32
N ASP A 96 -4.02 -10.57 -3.52
CA ASP A 96 -2.63 -10.67 -3.95
C ASP A 96 -2.35 -12.13 -4.33
N PRO A 97 -1.80 -12.37 -5.52
CA PRO A 97 -1.44 -13.75 -5.90
C PRO A 97 -0.57 -14.45 -4.86
N PHE A 98 0.27 -13.73 -4.14
CA PHE A 98 1.04 -14.32 -3.05
C PHE A 98 0.13 -14.86 -1.95
N SER A 99 -0.97 -14.15 -1.65
CA SER A 99 -1.94 -14.62 -0.66
C SER A 99 -2.74 -15.79 -1.19
N VAL A 100 -3.20 -15.68 -2.41
CA VAL A 100 -4.04 -16.70 -3.03
C VAL A 100 -3.30 -18.03 -3.07
N GLU A 101 -2.00 -18.01 -3.38
CA GLU A 101 -1.22 -19.22 -3.49
C GLU A 101 -0.53 -19.61 -2.19
N GLY A 102 -0.76 -18.87 -1.13
CA GLY A 102 -0.25 -19.24 0.18
C GLY A 102 1.23 -19.12 0.39
N VAL A 103 1.89 -18.21 -0.35
CA VAL A 103 3.34 -18.07 -0.23
C VAL A 103 3.75 -16.92 0.66
N CYS A 104 2.80 -16.15 1.20
CA CYS A 104 3.11 -15.12 2.18
C CYS A 104 1.96 -14.93 3.14
N ALA A 105 2.29 -14.33 4.28
CA ALA A 105 1.32 -13.93 5.27
C ALA A 105 1.35 -12.41 5.38
N TYR A 106 0.20 -11.80 5.56
CA TYR A 106 0.06 -10.37 5.70
C TYR A 106 -0.18 -9.98 7.15
N ARG A 107 0.42 -8.88 7.54
CA ARG A 107 0.07 -8.20 8.78
C ARG A 107 -0.33 -6.79 8.40
N ILE A 108 -1.51 -6.37 8.81
CA ILE A 108 -2.05 -5.05 8.43
C ILE A 108 -2.12 -4.20 9.68
N THR A 109 -1.40 -3.08 9.66
CA THR A 109 -1.45 -2.09 10.73
C THR A 109 -2.17 -0.87 10.19
N GLU A 110 -3.22 -0.45 10.86
CA GLU A 110 -3.89 0.78 10.46
C GLU A 110 -3.55 1.89 11.43
N PHE A 111 -3.46 3.11 10.93
CA PHE A 111 -3.14 4.24 11.77
C PHE A 111 -3.69 5.52 11.16
N TYR A 112 -3.79 6.54 11.97
CA TYR A 112 -4.20 7.85 11.50
C TYR A 112 -2.94 8.71 11.38
N ALA A 113 -2.69 9.22 10.18
CA ALA A 113 -1.49 10.01 9.93
C ALA A 113 -1.74 11.44 10.41
N THR A 114 -1.46 11.70 11.68
CA THR A 114 -1.70 13.02 12.25
C THR A 114 -0.58 14.00 11.89
N LYS A 115 0.51 13.51 11.33
CA LYS A 115 1.59 14.32 10.79
C LYS A 115 2.05 13.70 9.50
N THR A 116 2.31 14.52 8.51
CA THR A 116 2.78 14.03 7.21
C THR A 116 3.78 15.01 6.65
N ALA A 117 4.60 14.51 5.73
CA ALA A 117 5.35 15.41 4.86
C ALA A 117 4.38 16.09 3.90
N ASP A 118 4.82 17.18 3.30
CA ASP A 118 3.95 17.95 2.39
C ASP A 118 3.46 17.12 1.23
N GLY A 119 4.29 16.25 0.71
CA GLY A 119 3.91 15.48 -0.48
C GLY A 119 2.72 14.55 -0.29
N ILE A 120 2.43 14.18 0.96
CA ILE A 120 1.28 13.32 1.23
C ILE A 120 0.33 13.95 2.23
N ALA A 121 0.32 15.28 2.27
CA ALA A 121 -0.51 16.00 3.24
C ALA A 121 -2.01 15.72 3.03
N ALA A 122 -2.40 15.29 1.85
CA ALA A 122 -3.80 14.96 1.58
C ALA A 122 -4.30 13.81 2.44
N TYR A 123 -3.38 13.01 2.98
CA TYR A 123 -3.77 11.85 3.80
C TYR A 123 -3.68 12.14 5.30
N ARG A 124 -3.39 13.40 5.65
CA ARG A 124 -3.28 13.73 7.07
C ARG A 124 -4.67 13.82 7.68
N GLU A 125 -4.78 13.32 8.88
CA GLU A 125 -6.04 13.29 9.58
C GLU A 125 -5.93 14.07 10.88
N GLU A 126 -6.95 14.86 11.19
CA GLU A 126 -7.03 15.54 12.47
C GLU A 126 -8.00 14.75 13.34
N LEU A 127 -7.48 14.20 14.41
CA LEU A 127 -8.32 13.42 15.27
C LEU A 127 -9.18 14.33 16.12
N PRO A 128 -10.37 13.88 16.52
CA PRO A 128 -11.20 14.67 17.42
C PRO A 128 -10.47 14.89 18.74
N ALA A 129 -10.72 16.03 19.35
CA ALA A 129 -10.09 16.37 20.62
C ALA A 129 -10.57 15.46 21.75
#